data_a0c13fb0f537b6bcea010115f4342278
#
_entry.id   a0c13fb0f537b6bcea010115f4342278
#
_cell.length_a   1.000
_cell.length_b   1.000
_cell.length_c   1.000
_cell.angle_alpha   90.00
_cell.angle_beta   90.00
_cell.angle_gamma   90.00
#
_symmetry.space_group_name_H-M   'P 1'
#
loop_
_entity.id
_entity.type
_entity.pdbx_description
1 polymer ?
#
loop_
_entity_poly.entity_id
_entity_poly.type
_entity_poly.pdbx_seq_one_letter_code
_entity_poly.pdbx_strand_id
1 'polypeptide(L)'
;MKRIICVALLSMALLLPSCATIFTRASYPFTINTDPNGAMVTISNSGGQIVYQGTTPANTRLKSSRGYMKDEQYTLTFSKEGFEDKMVTIHSRLDGWYIGNILLGGLIGMLVVDPLSGAMYRFKRDDRKMTQILTPKTEEVTLNIYNIHDLPEGVTIDHLECIR
;
A
#
# COMPACT_ATOMS: atom_id res chain seq x y z
N MET A 1 -25.16 20.68 -48.55
CA MET A 1 -24.86 21.44 -47.34
C MET A 1 -25.09 20.66 -46.05
N LYS A 2 -26.29 20.11 -45.80
CA LYS A 2 -26.59 19.33 -44.53
C LYS A 2 -25.62 18.18 -44.27
N ARG A 3 -25.25 17.36 -45.30
CA ARG A 3 -24.31 16.25 -45.16
C ARG A 3 -22.90 16.69 -44.78
N ILE A 4 -22.42 17.82 -45.31
CA ILE A 4 -21.08 18.37 -44.97
C ILE A 4 -21.06 18.87 -43.54
N ILE A 5 -22.15 19.52 -43.10
CA ILE A 5 -22.26 19.97 -41.69
C ILE A 5 -22.30 18.83 -40.74
N CYS A 6 -23.04 17.73 -41.06
CA CYS A 6 -23.04 16.51 -40.21
C CYS A 6 -21.64 15.86 -40.14
N VAL A 7 -20.92 15.78 -41.24
CA VAL A 7 -19.52 15.23 -41.23
C VAL A 7 -18.57 16.14 -40.46
N ALA A 8 -18.70 17.46 -40.60
CA ALA A 8 -17.89 18.40 -39.82
C ALA A 8 -18.18 18.34 -38.32
N LEU A 9 -19.45 18.25 -37.93
CA LEU A 9 -19.83 18.07 -36.51
C LEU A 9 -19.36 16.73 -35.96
N LEU A 10 -19.42 15.66 -36.75
CA LEU A 10 -18.94 14.34 -36.34
C LEU A 10 -17.42 14.31 -36.19
N SER A 11 -16.68 14.95 -37.11
CA SER A 11 -15.22 15.08 -37.00
C SER A 11 -14.80 15.94 -35.83
N MET A 12 -15.54 17.02 -35.53
CA MET A 12 -15.27 17.89 -34.38
C MET A 12 -15.56 17.16 -33.04
N ALA A 13 -16.58 16.31 -32.99
CA ALA A 13 -16.86 15.47 -31.82
C ALA A 13 -15.75 14.41 -31.57
N LEU A 14 -15.09 13.92 -32.61
CA LEU A 14 -13.95 12.99 -32.52
C LEU A 14 -12.65 13.65 -32.06
N LEU A 15 -12.52 14.98 -32.18
CA LEU A 15 -11.34 15.75 -31.79
C LEU A 15 -11.39 16.26 -30.34
N LEU A 16 -12.52 16.07 -29.62
CA LEU A 16 -12.60 16.41 -28.20
C LEU A 16 -11.76 15.37 -27.42
N PRO A 17 -10.60 15.78 -26.88
CA PRO A 17 -9.81 14.90 -26.06
C PRO A 17 -10.67 14.47 -24.87
N SER A 18 -10.86 13.18 -24.68
CA SER A 18 -11.62 12.67 -23.56
C SER A 18 -10.91 13.04 -22.26
N CYS A 19 -11.52 13.93 -21.48
CA CYS A 19 -10.99 14.45 -20.23
C CYS A 19 -11.04 13.42 -19.09
N ALA A 20 -11.29 12.13 -19.38
CA ALA A 20 -11.44 11.07 -18.38
C ALA A 20 -10.18 10.90 -17.50
N THR A 21 -9.01 11.09 -18.08
CA THR A 21 -7.71 10.97 -17.37
C THR A 21 -7.48 12.09 -16.34
N ILE A 22 -8.28 13.17 -16.36
CA ILE A 22 -8.11 14.33 -15.48
C ILE A 22 -8.54 14.00 -14.04
N PHE A 23 -9.49 13.12 -13.85
CA PHE A 23 -10.10 12.85 -12.54
C PHE A 23 -9.47 11.70 -11.78
N THR A 24 -8.80 10.76 -12.46
CA THR A 24 -8.20 9.59 -11.82
C THR A 24 -6.70 9.51 -12.15
N ARG A 25 -5.90 9.33 -11.12
CA ARG A 25 -4.43 9.25 -11.24
C ARG A 25 -4.01 7.79 -11.29
N ALA A 26 -3.11 7.44 -12.20
CA ALA A 26 -2.50 6.11 -12.25
C ALA A 26 -1.47 5.86 -11.13
N SER A 27 -1.05 6.90 -10.41
CA SER A 27 -0.04 6.83 -9.35
C SER A 27 -0.43 7.75 -8.19
N TYR A 28 -0.36 7.22 -6.98
CA TYR A 28 -0.80 7.88 -5.75
C TYR A 28 0.36 8.11 -4.78
N PRO A 29 0.41 9.27 -4.09
CA PRO A 29 1.36 9.50 -3.01
C PRO A 29 0.92 8.71 -1.77
N PHE A 30 1.91 8.11 -1.10
CA PHE A 30 1.78 7.41 0.18
C PHE A 30 2.68 8.06 1.21
N THR A 31 2.14 8.27 2.41
CA THR A 31 2.86 8.67 3.62
C THR A 31 2.73 7.53 4.62
N ILE A 32 3.87 6.98 5.03
CA ILE A 32 3.94 5.78 5.85
C ILE A 32 4.71 6.11 7.11
N ASN A 33 4.06 5.98 8.25
CA ASN A 33 4.63 6.20 9.57
C ASN A 33 4.57 4.91 10.38
N THR A 34 5.42 4.82 11.41
CA THR A 34 5.37 3.77 12.43
C THR A 34 5.45 4.38 13.81
N ASP A 35 4.90 3.69 14.78
CA ASP A 35 5.10 3.98 16.19
C ASP A 35 5.68 2.72 16.86
N PRO A 36 6.95 2.79 17.35
CA PRO A 36 7.88 3.91 17.27
C PRO A 36 8.42 4.17 15.85
N ASN A 37 8.82 5.41 15.59
CA ASN A 37 9.45 5.81 14.33
C ASN A 37 10.79 5.10 14.10
N GLY A 38 11.28 5.15 12.85
CA GLY A 38 12.60 4.61 12.51
C GLY A 38 12.58 3.12 12.14
N ALA A 39 11.41 2.55 11.82
CA ALA A 39 11.33 1.20 11.27
C ALA A 39 11.72 1.19 9.80
N MET A 40 12.39 0.14 9.35
CA MET A 40 12.61 -0.14 7.95
C MET A 40 11.29 -0.58 7.33
N VAL A 41 10.88 0.05 6.24
CA VAL A 41 9.73 -0.36 5.44
C VAL A 41 10.20 -0.84 4.08
N THR A 42 9.81 -2.06 3.72
CA THR A 42 10.02 -2.65 2.40
C THR A 42 8.67 -2.85 1.75
N ILE A 43 8.50 -2.32 0.54
CA ILE A 43 7.25 -2.44 -0.23
C ILE A 43 7.52 -3.31 -1.44
N SER A 44 6.80 -4.42 -1.55
CA SER A 44 6.84 -5.32 -2.70
C SER A 44 5.51 -5.31 -3.44
N ASN A 45 5.57 -5.43 -4.77
CA ASN A 45 4.38 -5.55 -5.62
C ASN A 45 3.84 -6.99 -5.62
N SER A 46 2.71 -7.21 -6.31
CA SER A 46 2.09 -8.53 -6.47
C SER A 46 3.00 -9.57 -7.16
N GLY A 47 4.04 -9.13 -7.86
CA GLY A 47 5.06 -9.99 -8.47
C GLY A 47 6.25 -10.30 -7.54
N GLY A 48 6.22 -9.86 -6.27
CA GLY A 48 7.31 -10.04 -5.31
C GLY A 48 8.52 -9.10 -5.52
N GLN A 49 8.44 -8.16 -6.47
CA GLN A 49 9.53 -7.21 -6.70
C GLN A 49 9.46 -6.08 -5.68
N ILE A 50 10.61 -5.73 -5.10
CA ILE A 50 10.73 -4.58 -4.20
C ILE A 50 10.65 -3.31 -5.04
N VAL A 51 9.64 -2.48 -4.77
CA VAL A 51 9.40 -1.20 -5.45
C VAL A 51 9.84 0.00 -4.62
N TYR A 52 10.00 -0.20 -3.32
CA TYR A 52 10.50 0.82 -2.40
C TYR A 52 11.10 0.18 -1.15
N GLN A 53 12.17 0.77 -0.64
CA GLN A 53 12.75 0.45 0.66
C GLN A 53 13.27 1.73 1.31
N GLY A 54 13.00 1.93 2.59
CA GLY A 54 13.42 3.11 3.34
C GLY A 54 13.06 3.03 4.81
N THR A 55 13.34 4.10 5.54
CA THR A 55 13.05 4.19 6.98
C THR A 55 11.85 5.12 7.21
N THR A 56 10.99 4.78 8.15
CA THR A 56 9.83 5.61 8.52
C THR A 56 10.26 6.83 9.36
N PRO A 57 9.63 8.02 9.14
CA PRO A 57 8.54 8.31 8.21
C PRO A 57 9.00 8.31 6.74
N ALA A 58 8.24 7.63 5.88
CA ALA A 58 8.56 7.45 4.47
C ALA A 58 7.48 8.02 3.55
N ASN A 59 7.91 8.64 2.45
CA ASN A 59 7.02 9.15 1.41
C ASN A 59 7.40 8.49 0.09
N THR A 60 6.42 7.89 -0.59
CA THR A 60 6.63 7.23 -1.87
C THR A 60 5.42 7.39 -2.78
N ARG A 61 5.53 6.95 -4.03
CA ARG A 61 4.41 6.93 -4.97
C ARG A 61 4.23 5.51 -5.51
N LEU A 62 3.01 4.99 -5.39
CA LEU A 62 2.67 3.65 -5.84
C LEU A 62 1.67 3.72 -7.00
N LYS A 63 1.87 2.88 -8.00
CA LYS A 63 0.95 2.73 -9.14
C LYS A 63 -0.29 1.96 -8.72
N SER A 64 -1.45 2.35 -9.23
CA SER A 64 -2.72 1.66 -8.93
C SER A 64 -3.02 0.49 -9.86
N SER A 65 -2.22 0.30 -10.90
CA SER A 65 -2.41 -0.76 -11.90
C SER A 65 -1.06 -1.34 -12.30
N ARG A 66 -1.03 -2.64 -12.59
CA ARG A 66 0.12 -3.38 -13.15
C ARG A 66 -0.02 -3.66 -14.64
N GLY A 67 -1.05 -3.11 -15.31
CA GLY A 67 -1.28 -3.28 -16.72
C GLY A 67 -2.76 -3.21 -17.09
N TYR A 68 -3.08 -3.56 -18.33
CA TYR A 68 -4.44 -3.48 -18.86
C TYR A 68 -5.42 -4.31 -18.02
N MET A 69 -6.44 -3.64 -17.48
CA MET A 69 -7.50 -4.21 -16.63
C MET A 69 -6.99 -5.05 -15.44
N LYS A 70 -5.80 -4.71 -14.91
CA LYS A 70 -5.22 -5.40 -13.76
C LYS A 70 -4.97 -4.40 -12.64
N ASP A 71 -5.58 -4.64 -11.49
CA ASP A 71 -5.31 -3.95 -10.25
C ASP A 71 -3.89 -4.26 -9.73
N GLU A 72 -3.40 -3.46 -8.82
CA GLU A 72 -2.12 -3.69 -8.16
C GLU A 72 -2.32 -3.87 -6.66
N GLN A 73 -1.51 -4.78 -6.12
CA GLN A 73 -1.45 -5.09 -4.71
C GLN A 73 -0.02 -4.89 -4.22
N TYR A 74 0.13 -4.27 -3.05
CA TYR A 74 1.42 -4.12 -2.41
C TYR A 74 1.40 -4.74 -1.03
N THR A 75 2.50 -5.42 -0.69
CA THR A 75 2.79 -5.88 0.67
C THR A 75 3.86 -4.97 1.26
N LEU A 76 3.54 -4.34 2.38
CA LEU A 76 4.43 -3.51 3.17
C LEU A 76 4.92 -4.35 4.35
N THR A 77 6.22 -4.55 4.44
CA THR A 77 6.87 -5.22 5.57
C THR A 77 7.61 -4.18 6.39
N PHE A 78 7.27 -4.10 7.66
CA PHE A 78 7.90 -3.21 8.64
C PHE A 78 8.78 -4.04 9.55
N SER A 79 10.05 -3.65 9.69
CA SER A 79 11.02 -4.32 10.56
C SER A 79 11.76 -3.29 11.40
N LYS A 80 11.88 -3.55 12.69
CA LYS A 80 12.63 -2.72 13.62
C LYS A 80 13.24 -3.59 14.71
N GLU A 81 14.49 -3.32 15.08
CA GLU A 81 15.18 -4.02 16.14
C GLU A 81 14.41 -3.91 17.46
N GLY A 82 14.23 -5.05 18.15
CA GLY A 82 13.43 -5.15 19.37
C GLY A 82 11.91 -5.20 19.16
N PHE A 83 11.43 -5.21 17.92
CA PHE A 83 10.00 -5.29 17.58
C PHE A 83 9.72 -6.46 16.65
N GLU A 84 8.48 -6.92 16.68
CA GLU A 84 8.00 -7.94 15.75
C GLU A 84 7.84 -7.36 14.35
N ASP A 85 8.19 -8.16 13.34
CA ASP A 85 7.97 -7.78 11.95
C ASP A 85 6.46 -7.74 11.66
N LYS A 86 6.00 -6.66 11.04
CA LYS A 86 4.60 -6.46 10.71
C LYS A 86 4.41 -6.38 9.21
N MET A 87 3.45 -7.15 8.68
CA MET A 87 3.09 -7.11 7.28
C MET A 87 1.68 -6.53 7.11
N VAL A 88 1.55 -5.62 6.16
CA VAL A 88 0.27 -4.99 5.79
C VAL A 88 0.11 -5.05 4.28
N THR A 89 -1.03 -5.55 3.82
CA THR A 89 -1.34 -5.62 2.39
C THR A 89 -2.35 -4.55 2.02
N ILE A 90 -2.06 -3.80 0.96
CA ILE A 90 -2.93 -2.79 0.40
C ILE A 90 -3.31 -3.16 -1.04
N HIS A 91 -4.56 -2.91 -1.40
CA HIS A 91 -5.09 -3.22 -2.73
C HIS A 91 -5.65 -1.96 -3.39
N SER A 92 -5.38 -1.82 -4.68
CA SER A 92 -6.13 -0.87 -5.50
C SER A 92 -7.52 -1.46 -5.82
N ARG A 93 -8.49 -0.58 -6.01
CA ARG A 93 -9.89 -0.94 -6.33
C ARG A 93 -10.38 -0.11 -7.49
N LEU A 94 -11.34 -0.63 -8.23
CA LEU A 94 -12.03 0.14 -9.26
C LEU A 94 -12.62 1.42 -8.67
N ASP A 95 -12.38 2.53 -9.35
CA ASP A 95 -12.98 3.81 -8.98
C ASP A 95 -14.43 3.86 -9.47
N GLY A 96 -15.36 4.24 -8.59
CA GLY A 96 -16.77 4.41 -8.99
C GLY A 96 -17.00 5.41 -10.11
N TRP A 97 -16.11 6.41 -10.25
CA TRP A 97 -16.11 7.36 -11.37
C TRP A 97 -15.82 6.70 -12.73
N TYR A 98 -15.16 5.55 -12.75
CA TYR A 98 -14.93 4.79 -13.98
C TYR A 98 -16.25 4.50 -14.72
N ILE A 99 -17.29 4.11 -13.98
CA ILE A 99 -18.63 3.87 -14.56
C ILE A 99 -19.29 5.20 -14.98
N GLY A 100 -19.09 6.27 -14.20
CA GLY A 100 -19.61 7.60 -14.54
C GLY A 100 -18.98 8.20 -15.80
N ASN A 101 -17.78 7.80 -16.14
CA ASN A 101 -17.06 8.24 -17.34
C ASN A 101 -17.68 7.75 -18.66
N ILE A 102 -18.56 6.77 -18.63
CA ILE A 102 -19.33 6.32 -19.82
C ILE A 102 -20.09 7.50 -20.44
N LEU A 103 -20.65 8.36 -19.60
CA LEU A 103 -21.43 9.52 -20.04
C LEU A 103 -20.57 10.65 -20.62
N LEU A 104 -19.35 10.82 -20.11
CA LEU A 104 -18.47 11.95 -20.47
C LEU A 104 -17.37 11.57 -21.45
N GLY A 105 -16.79 10.38 -21.33
CA GLY A 105 -15.65 9.92 -22.13
C GLY A 105 -16.02 8.94 -23.25
N GLY A 106 -17.28 8.52 -23.31
CA GLY A 106 -17.75 7.53 -24.27
C GLY A 106 -17.11 6.14 -24.11
N LEU A 107 -17.51 5.20 -24.95
CA LEU A 107 -17.03 3.81 -24.90
C LEU A 107 -15.52 3.68 -25.19
N ILE A 108 -14.95 4.56 -26.02
CA ILE A 108 -13.53 4.49 -26.39
C ILE A 108 -12.66 4.90 -25.21
N GLY A 109 -12.99 5.97 -24.48
CA GLY A 109 -12.30 6.41 -23.28
C GLY A 109 -12.31 5.33 -22.21
N MET A 110 -13.48 4.77 -21.94
CA MET A 110 -13.68 3.75 -20.94
C MET A 110 -12.98 2.43 -21.27
N LEU A 111 -13.09 1.93 -22.51
CA LEU A 111 -12.59 0.60 -22.86
C LEU A 111 -11.11 0.57 -23.24
N VAL A 112 -10.55 1.70 -23.69
CA VAL A 112 -9.19 1.76 -24.21
C VAL A 112 -8.29 2.63 -23.34
N VAL A 113 -8.66 3.89 -23.16
CA VAL A 113 -7.76 4.88 -22.52
C VAL A 113 -7.60 4.63 -21.02
N ASP A 114 -8.69 4.45 -20.30
CA ASP A 114 -8.66 4.27 -18.84
C ASP A 114 -7.98 2.96 -18.40
N PRO A 115 -8.26 1.79 -19.05
CA PRO A 115 -7.55 0.56 -18.72
C PRO A 115 -6.06 0.59 -19.09
N LEU A 116 -5.67 1.23 -20.20
CA LEU A 116 -4.28 1.36 -20.62
C LEU A 116 -3.49 2.27 -19.69
N SER A 117 -4.10 3.37 -19.24
CA SER A 117 -3.49 4.32 -18.32
C SER A 117 -3.49 3.84 -16.86
N GLY A 118 -4.32 2.85 -16.51
CA GLY A 118 -4.56 2.41 -15.13
C GLY A 118 -5.39 3.40 -14.31
N ALA A 119 -5.96 4.41 -14.93
CA ALA A 119 -6.75 5.44 -14.27
C ALA A 119 -8.08 4.93 -13.68
N MET A 120 -8.49 3.74 -14.06
CA MET A 120 -9.68 3.08 -13.53
C MET A 120 -9.52 2.57 -12.08
N TYR A 121 -8.28 2.49 -11.54
CA TYR A 121 -8.01 1.98 -10.20
C TYR A 121 -7.55 3.07 -9.24
N ARG A 122 -7.96 2.95 -7.97
CA ARG A 122 -7.50 3.83 -6.88
C ARG A 122 -7.27 3.07 -5.58
N PHE A 123 -6.42 3.63 -4.71
CA PHE A 123 -6.28 3.19 -3.33
C PHE A 123 -7.25 3.94 -2.42
N LYS A 124 -7.66 3.32 -1.31
CA LYS A 124 -8.40 4.00 -0.26
C LYS A 124 -7.57 5.17 0.30
N ARG A 125 -8.25 6.21 0.77
CA ARG A 125 -7.58 7.38 1.36
C ARG A 125 -6.80 7.02 2.62
N ASP A 126 -7.35 6.11 3.43
CA ASP A 126 -6.77 5.67 4.69
C ASP A 126 -5.47 4.88 4.45
N ASP A 127 -5.42 4.04 3.41
CA ASP A 127 -4.23 3.29 3.04
C ASP A 127 -3.07 4.20 2.58
N ARG A 128 -3.39 5.40 2.08
CA ARG A 128 -2.38 6.36 1.55
C ARG A 128 -1.69 7.18 2.64
N LYS A 129 -2.30 7.27 3.82
CA LYS A 129 -1.72 7.91 5.00
C LYS A 129 -1.91 6.95 6.17
N MET A 130 -0.90 6.14 6.44
CA MET A 130 -0.98 5.13 7.48
C MET A 130 0.06 5.34 8.56
N THR A 131 -0.31 5.02 9.79
CA THR A 131 0.62 4.87 10.92
C THR A 131 0.46 3.46 11.45
N GLN A 132 1.55 2.69 11.47
CA GLN A 132 1.56 1.32 11.97
C GLN A 132 2.19 1.25 13.34
N ILE A 133 1.44 0.75 14.31
CA ILE A 133 1.96 0.47 15.66
C ILE A 133 2.72 -0.85 15.60
N LEU A 134 3.98 -0.85 16.05
CA LEU A 134 4.82 -2.04 16.14
C LEU A 134 4.75 -2.61 17.56
N THR A 135 4.66 -3.93 17.64
CA THR A 135 4.63 -4.66 18.92
C THR A 135 6.07 -4.98 19.33
N PRO A 136 6.51 -4.61 20.53
CA PRO A 136 7.80 -5.04 21.04
C PRO A 136 7.90 -6.57 21.07
N LYS A 137 9.07 -7.13 20.73
CA LYS A 137 9.33 -8.55 20.96
C LYS A 137 9.33 -8.79 22.47
N THR A 138 8.40 -9.61 22.93
CA THR A 138 8.44 -10.11 24.29
C THR A 138 9.54 -11.17 24.33
N GLU A 139 10.65 -10.90 25.02
CA GLU A 139 11.55 -11.98 25.40
C GLU A 139 10.76 -12.89 26.33
N GLU A 140 10.56 -14.13 25.91
CA GLU A 140 10.02 -15.14 26.82
C GLU A 140 11.05 -15.32 27.92
N VAL A 141 10.82 -14.66 29.05
CA VAL A 141 11.56 -14.94 30.28
C VAL A 141 11.15 -16.34 30.71
N THR A 142 11.96 -17.32 30.32
CA THR A 142 11.77 -18.70 30.76
C THR A 142 12.14 -18.75 32.24
N LEU A 143 11.15 -18.65 33.10
CA LEU A 143 11.35 -18.84 34.54
C LEU A 143 11.60 -20.33 34.79
N ASN A 144 12.84 -20.72 34.84
CA ASN A 144 13.23 -22.06 35.26
C ASN A 144 13.15 -22.15 36.78
N ILE A 145 12.08 -22.75 37.28
CA ILE A 145 11.93 -23.03 38.72
C ILE A 145 12.71 -24.30 39.03
N TYR A 146 13.84 -24.16 39.70
CA TYR A 146 14.61 -25.28 40.22
C TYR A 146 14.31 -25.50 41.69
N ASN A 147 14.21 -26.73 42.11
CA ASN A 147 14.23 -27.07 43.52
C ASN A 147 15.67 -26.84 44.05
N ILE A 148 15.81 -26.20 45.22
CA ILE A 148 17.12 -25.87 45.80
C ILE A 148 18.06 -27.07 45.95
N HIS A 149 17.50 -28.27 45.96
CA HIS A 149 18.27 -29.53 46.09
C HIS A 149 18.73 -30.07 44.72
N ASP A 150 18.19 -29.57 43.61
CA ASP A 150 18.45 -30.07 42.24
C ASP A 150 19.18 -29.03 41.38
N LEU A 151 19.89 -28.06 42.00
CA LEU A 151 20.62 -27.03 41.29
C LEU A 151 21.81 -27.67 40.55
N PRO A 152 21.98 -27.36 39.23
CA PRO A 152 23.17 -27.78 38.49
C PRO A 152 24.43 -27.21 39.11
N GLU A 153 25.53 -27.98 39.11
CA GLU A 153 26.84 -27.51 39.62
C GLU A 153 27.25 -26.25 38.86
N GLY A 154 27.52 -25.17 39.61
CA GLY A 154 28.00 -23.90 39.07
C GLY A 154 26.98 -22.74 39.14
N VAL A 155 25.80 -22.93 39.67
CA VAL A 155 24.85 -21.83 39.91
C VAL A 155 25.06 -21.27 41.31
N THR A 156 25.61 -20.06 41.39
CA THR A 156 25.71 -19.27 42.64
C THR A 156 24.43 -18.47 42.84
N ILE A 157 23.78 -18.64 43.99
CA ILE A 157 22.61 -17.81 44.38
C ILE A 157 23.17 -16.53 45.04
N ASP A 158 23.42 -15.52 44.23
CA ASP A 158 23.75 -14.20 44.74
C ASP A 158 22.45 -13.37 44.81
N HIS A 159 22.02 -13.09 46.02
CA HIS A 159 20.93 -12.17 46.41
C HIS A 159 19.52 -12.42 45.85
N LEU A 160 18.70 -13.10 46.68
CA LEU A 160 17.25 -12.93 46.63
C LEU A 160 16.87 -11.71 47.47
N GLU A 161 16.67 -10.56 46.84
CA GLU A 161 15.95 -9.45 47.47
C GLU A 161 14.46 -9.73 47.43
N CYS A 162 13.85 -9.91 48.60
CA CYS A 162 12.39 -9.93 48.74
C CYS A 162 11.86 -8.53 48.47
N ILE A 163 11.28 -8.29 47.30
CA ILE A 163 10.46 -7.10 47.05
C ILE A 163 9.14 -7.27 47.83
N ARG A 164 8.97 -6.41 48.87
CA ARG A 164 7.72 -6.30 49.65
C ARG A 164 6.73 -5.41 48.93
#